data_b603f78ccd634aac0b621ef9057dde9d
#
_entry.id   b603f78ccd634aac0b621ef9057dde9d
#
_cell.length_a   1.000
_cell.length_b   1.000
_cell.length_c   1.000
_cell.angle_alpha   90.00
_cell.angle_beta   90.00
_cell.angle_gamma   90.00
#
_symmetry.space_group_name_H-M   'P 1'
#
loop_
_entity.id
_entity.type
_entity.pdbx_description
1 polymer ?
#
loop_
_entity_poly.entity_id
_entity_poly.type
_entity_poly.pdbx_seq_one_letter_code
_entity_poly.pdbx_strand_id
1 'polypeptide(L)'
;MRPEDIRPLQTKIVPHSADHRLTICVSGASKGKTVDLDYALAFEMGKQIALHGHTLITGATIGLPDWAAQGAKSVGGMSIGVSPASSFNEHINKYRLPTTAYDFILYTGLHYVGRDALLVQSSDAVLSIGGRMGTVHEFATAIESHVPVGVLTEAGGTGEEFEHLMLAAGLCHDGVCDGRHEVLFDADPEKLLERIASL
;
A
#
# COMPACT_ATOMS: atom_id res chain seq x y z
N MET A 1 -24.52 22.52 -26.25
CA MET A 1 -23.34 23.11 -25.61
C MET A 1 -22.28 23.22 -26.69
N ARG A 2 -21.91 24.42 -27.07
CA ARG A 2 -20.95 24.68 -28.14
C ARG A 2 -19.53 24.57 -27.55
N PRO A 3 -18.48 24.18 -28.32
CA PRO A 3 -17.10 24.08 -27.84
C PRO A 3 -16.58 25.35 -27.16
N GLU A 4 -17.08 26.52 -27.56
CA GLU A 4 -16.76 27.82 -26.99
C GLU A 4 -17.35 28.08 -25.59
N ASP A 5 -18.35 27.27 -25.18
CA ASP A 5 -18.94 27.34 -23.84
C ASP A 5 -18.13 26.56 -22.77
N ILE A 6 -17.13 25.78 -23.22
CA ILE A 6 -16.23 25.05 -22.34
C ILE A 6 -15.11 26.00 -21.89
N ARG A 7 -15.26 26.58 -20.70
CA ARG A 7 -14.15 27.31 -20.09
C ARG A 7 -13.00 26.33 -19.89
N PRO A 8 -11.77 26.62 -20.37
CA PRO A 8 -10.63 25.79 -20.05
C PRO A 8 -10.50 25.73 -18.53
N LEU A 9 -10.43 24.51 -17.99
CA LEU A 9 -10.04 24.32 -16.62
C LEU A 9 -8.69 25.04 -16.43
N GLN A 10 -8.72 26.14 -15.67
CA GLN A 10 -7.48 26.74 -15.19
C GLN A 10 -6.89 25.72 -14.23
N THR A 11 -6.04 24.85 -14.74
CA THR A 11 -5.15 24.04 -13.93
C THR A 11 -4.26 25.04 -13.20
N LYS A 12 -4.64 25.42 -11.98
CA LYS A 12 -3.66 25.94 -11.04
C LYS A 12 -2.65 24.80 -10.87
N ILE A 13 -1.47 24.96 -11.45
CA ILE A 13 -0.31 24.20 -11.04
C ILE A 13 -0.13 24.62 -9.57
N VAL A 14 -0.60 23.78 -8.67
CA VAL A 14 -0.31 23.94 -7.24
C VAL A 14 1.18 23.65 -7.14
N PRO A 15 2.00 24.60 -6.69
CA PRO A 15 3.41 24.30 -6.45
C PRO A 15 3.47 23.11 -5.50
N HIS A 16 4.44 22.21 -5.69
CA HIS A 16 4.77 21.18 -4.72
C HIS A 16 5.07 21.89 -3.38
N SER A 17 4.05 22.03 -2.55
CA SER A 17 4.15 22.47 -1.17
C SER A 17 4.17 21.22 -0.29
N ALA A 18 4.51 21.38 0.97
CA ALA A 18 4.53 20.33 2.00
C ALA A 18 3.18 19.58 2.20
N ASP A 19 2.15 19.92 1.42
CA ASP A 19 0.82 19.30 1.39
C ASP A 19 0.65 18.30 0.23
N HIS A 20 1.74 17.68 -0.27
CA HIS A 20 1.60 16.70 -1.34
C HIS A 20 0.91 15.44 -0.82
N ARG A 21 -0.26 15.13 -1.41
CA ARG A 21 -1.00 13.90 -1.10
C ARG A 21 -0.32 12.72 -1.75
N LEU A 22 0.28 11.85 -0.94
CA LEU A 22 0.88 10.61 -1.39
C LEU A 22 -0.18 9.51 -1.58
N THR A 23 0.10 8.57 -2.48
CA THR A 23 -0.61 7.31 -2.62
C THR A 23 0.21 6.22 -1.93
N ILE A 24 -0.26 5.77 -0.78
CA ILE A 24 0.45 4.82 0.07
C ILE A 24 -0.17 3.42 -0.09
N CYS A 25 0.62 2.47 -0.55
CA CYS A 25 0.22 1.07 -0.62
C CYS A 25 0.34 0.41 0.75
N VAL A 26 -0.71 -0.29 1.19
CA VAL A 26 -0.61 -1.23 2.30
C VAL A 26 -0.63 -2.65 1.75
N SER A 27 0.51 -3.33 1.95
CA SER A 27 0.75 -4.74 1.65
C SER A 27 0.70 -5.58 2.92
N GLY A 28 0.07 -6.75 2.87
CA GLY A 28 -0.04 -7.61 4.05
C GLY A 28 -0.74 -8.93 3.79
N ALA A 29 -0.75 -9.79 4.81
CA ALA A 29 -1.37 -11.11 4.72
C ALA A 29 -2.87 -11.03 4.45
N SER A 30 -3.34 -11.80 3.47
CA SER A 30 -4.77 -11.95 3.19
C SER A 30 -5.45 -13.02 4.05
N LYS A 31 -4.70 -13.94 4.66
CA LYS A 31 -5.21 -15.08 5.47
C LYS A 31 -4.17 -15.57 6.47
N GLY A 32 -4.63 -16.28 7.48
CA GLY A 32 -3.79 -16.99 8.45
C GLY A 32 -3.65 -16.25 9.76
N LYS A 33 -2.88 -16.81 10.69
CA LYS A 33 -2.71 -16.29 12.06
C LYS A 33 -2.25 -14.83 12.12
N THR A 34 -1.43 -14.40 11.17
CA THR A 34 -0.97 -13.02 11.05
C THR A 34 -2.15 -12.03 10.95
N VAL A 35 -3.22 -12.38 10.22
CA VAL A 35 -4.41 -11.53 10.14
C VAL A 35 -5.09 -11.42 11.51
N ASP A 36 -5.23 -12.54 12.22
CA ASP A 36 -5.89 -12.57 13.54
C ASP A 36 -5.11 -11.77 14.61
N LEU A 37 -3.79 -11.66 14.47
CA LEU A 37 -2.92 -10.94 15.41
C LEU A 37 -2.77 -9.46 15.03
N ASP A 38 -2.62 -9.16 13.75
CA ASP A 38 -2.15 -7.86 13.27
C ASP A 38 -3.24 -6.98 12.67
N TYR A 39 -4.52 -7.41 12.68
CA TYR A 39 -5.63 -6.63 12.10
C TYR A 39 -5.76 -5.22 12.70
N ALA A 40 -5.49 -5.07 14.01
CA ALA A 40 -5.56 -3.78 14.68
C ALA A 40 -4.44 -2.82 14.21
N LEU A 41 -3.23 -3.35 13.97
CA LEU A 41 -2.11 -2.58 13.41
C LEU A 41 -2.41 -2.15 11.96
N ALA A 42 -2.99 -3.05 11.17
CA ALA A 42 -3.39 -2.72 9.80
C ALA A 42 -4.50 -1.66 9.76
N PHE A 43 -5.49 -1.77 10.64
CA PHE A 43 -6.55 -0.77 10.77
C PHE A 43 -5.98 0.60 11.17
N GLU A 44 -5.10 0.64 12.18
CA GLU A 44 -4.48 1.89 12.63
C GLU A 44 -3.59 2.49 11.53
N MET A 45 -2.81 1.70 10.82
CA MET A 45 -2.01 2.18 9.68
C MET A 45 -2.89 2.85 8.62
N GLY A 46 -3.98 2.21 8.22
CA GLY A 46 -4.90 2.80 7.24
C GLY A 46 -5.54 4.10 7.73
N LYS A 47 -5.90 4.16 9.00
CA LYS A 47 -6.42 5.35 9.66
C LYS A 47 -5.39 6.48 9.69
N GLN A 48 -4.13 6.20 10.03
CA GLN A 48 -3.05 7.20 10.03
C GLN A 48 -2.77 7.73 8.63
N ILE A 49 -2.74 6.88 7.60
CA ILE A 49 -2.62 7.31 6.20
C ILE A 49 -3.67 8.36 5.85
N ALA A 50 -4.92 8.11 6.24
CA ALA A 50 -6.03 9.02 5.97
C ALA A 50 -5.98 10.31 6.80
N LEU A 51 -5.61 10.23 8.08
CA LEU A 51 -5.48 11.40 8.98
C LEU A 51 -4.38 12.36 8.52
N HIS A 52 -3.30 11.84 7.93
CA HIS A 52 -2.23 12.65 7.32
C HIS A 52 -2.56 13.16 5.92
N GLY A 53 -3.80 12.95 5.44
CA GLY A 53 -4.27 13.46 4.16
C GLY A 53 -3.83 12.67 2.94
N HIS A 54 -3.20 11.50 3.13
CA HIS A 54 -2.76 10.63 2.04
C HIS A 54 -3.89 9.74 1.52
N THR A 55 -3.68 9.12 0.36
CA THR A 55 -4.61 8.16 -0.24
C THR A 55 -4.11 6.75 0.03
N LEU A 56 -4.96 5.91 0.60
CA LEU A 56 -4.67 4.48 0.73
C LEU A 56 -4.92 3.76 -0.60
N ILE A 57 -3.97 2.91 -1.00
CA ILE A 57 -4.16 1.94 -2.08
C ILE A 57 -3.82 0.54 -1.58
N THR A 58 -4.60 -0.46 -1.97
CA THR A 58 -4.34 -1.87 -1.61
C THR A 58 -4.66 -2.82 -2.77
N GLY A 59 -4.31 -4.08 -2.59
CA GLY A 59 -4.67 -5.13 -3.53
C GLY A 59 -6.14 -5.52 -3.58
N ALA A 60 -7.02 -4.83 -2.90
CA ALA A 60 -8.45 -5.12 -2.77
C ALA A 60 -8.72 -6.58 -2.35
N THR A 61 -7.90 -7.13 -1.45
CA THR A 61 -8.01 -8.49 -0.93
C THR A 61 -8.57 -8.49 0.49
N ILE A 62 -9.06 -9.63 0.94
CA ILE A 62 -9.39 -9.85 2.35
C ILE A 62 -8.13 -9.77 3.24
N GLY A 63 -8.30 -9.71 4.55
CA GLY A 63 -7.22 -9.74 5.54
C GLY A 63 -6.67 -8.35 5.85
N LEU A 64 -5.36 -8.22 6.06
CA LEU A 64 -4.74 -6.97 6.49
C LEU A 64 -4.96 -5.80 5.52
N PRO A 65 -4.92 -5.98 4.18
CA PRO A 65 -5.26 -4.91 3.24
C PRO A 65 -6.69 -4.37 3.38
N ASP A 66 -7.67 -5.25 3.67
CA ASP A 66 -9.06 -4.82 3.91
C ASP A 66 -9.21 -4.10 5.25
N TRP A 67 -8.52 -4.57 6.30
CA TRP A 67 -8.50 -3.88 7.59
C TRP A 67 -7.90 -2.47 7.48
N ALA A 68 -6.82 -2.30 6.71
CA ALA A 68 -6.28 -0.98 6.43
C ALA A 68 -7.29 -0.09 5.67
N ALA A 69 -7.98 -0.64 4.68
CA ALA A 69 -9.03 0.07 3.96
C ALA A 69 -10.16 0.52 4.89
N GLN A 70 -10.62 -0.36 5.80
CA GLN A 70 -11.62 -0.01 6.82
C GLN A 70 -11.10 1.08 7.78
N GLY A 71 -9.82 1.03 8.17
CA GLY A 71 -9.17 2.07 8.98
C GLY A 71 -9.22 3.44 8.31
N ALA A 72 -8.84 3.53 7.04
CA ALA A 72 -8.92 4.77 6.26
C ALA A 72 -10.36 5.28 6.16
N LYS A 73 -11.32 4.39 5.90
CA LYS A 73 -12.75 4.76 5.81
C LYS A 73 -13.33 5.21 7.14
N SER A 74 -12.81 4.73 8.28
CA SER A 74 -13.32 5.10 9.61
C SER A 74 -13.18 6.60 9.92
N VAL A 75 -12.26 7.28 9.25
CA VAL A 75 -12.00 8.73 9.40
C VAL A 75 -12.31 9.51 8.11
N GLY A 76 -13.03 8.91 7.17
CA GLY A 76 -13.46 9.57 5.93
C GLY A 76 -12.36 9.69 4.86
N GLY A 77 -11.27 8.94 4.99
CA GLY A 77 -10.17 8.92 4.02
C GLY A 77 -10.54 8.26 2.70
N MET A 78 -9.71 8.47 1.68
CA MET A 78 -9.83 7.81 0.38
C MET A 78 -9.14 6.46 0.38
N SER A 79 -9.81 5.44 -0.12
CA SER A 79 -9.30 4.07 -0.26
C SER A 79 -9.53 3.56 -1.68
N ILE A 80 -8.46 3.14 -2.33
CA ILE A 80 -8.46 2.60 -3.70
C ILE A 80 -8.06 1.13 -3.66
N GLY A 81 -8.79 0.31 -4.41
CA GLY A 81 -8.49 -1.10 -4.60
C GLY A 81 -7.95 -1.40 -5.99
N VAL A 82 -6.87 -2.18 -6.11
CA VAL A 82 -6.37 -2.72 -7.38
C VAL A 82 -6.64 -4.22 -7.38
N SER A 83 -7.71 -4.62 -8.06
CA SER A 83 -8.20 -6.00 -8.06
C SER A 83 -7.49 -6.89 -9.06
N PRO A 84 -7.24 -8.18 -8.73
CA PRO A 84 -6.76 -9.18 -9.69
C PRO A 84 -7.83 -9.59 -10.72
N ALA A 85 -9.11 -9.33 -10.44
CA ALA A 85 -10.24 -9.69 -11.30
C ALA A 85 -10.35 -8.77 -12.51
N SER A 86 -11.02 -9.24 -13.56
CA SER A 86 -11.30 -8.47 -14.80
C SER A 86 -12.60 -7.67 -14.73
N SER A 87 -13.42 -7.89 -13.71
CA SER A 87 -14.71 -7.22 -13.55
C SER A 87 -15.20 -7.30 -12.11
N PHE A 88 -16.19 -6.46 -11.77
CA PHE A 88 -16.90 -6.53 -10.49
C PHE A 88 -17.47 -7.94 -10.22
N ASN A 89 -18.12 -8.52 -11.22
CA ASN A 89 -18.71 -9.85 -11.06
C ASN A 89 -17.66 -10.94 -10.78
N GLU A 90 -16.52 -10.90 -11.44
CA GLU A 90 -15.41 -11.82 -11.18
C GLU A 90 -14.80 -11.58 -9.78
N HIS A 91 -14.66 -10.33 -9.37
CA HIS A 91 -14.14 -9.94 -8.07
C HIS A 91 -14.95 -10.55 -6.91
N ILE A 92 -16.28 -10.42 -6.96
CA ILE A 92 -17.16 -10.89 -5.87
C ILE A 92 -17.48 -12.39 -5.96
N ASN A 93 -17.66 -12.95 -7.16
CA ASN A 93 -18.14 -14.33 -7.31
C ASN A 93 -17.02 -15.36 -7.45
N LYS A 94 -15.95 -15.04 -8.19
CA LYS A 94 -14.81 -15.94 -8.39
C LYS A 94 -13.75 -15.77 -7.31
N TYR A 95 -13.30 -14.54 -7.08
CA TYR A 95 -12.25 -14.23 -6.11
C TYR A 95 -12.79 -14.08 -4.68
N ARG A 96 -14.08 -13.76 -4.51
CA ARG A 96 -14.76 -13.55 -3.21
C ARG A 96 -14.09 -12.47 -2.38
N LEU A 97 -13.82 -11.33 -3.01
CA LEU A 97 -13.11 -10.21 -2.44
C LEU A 97 -14.06 -9.09 -1.98
N PRO A 98 -13.66 -8.27 -0.99
CA PRO A 98 -14.48 -7.22 -0.41
C PRO A 98 -14.57 -6.00 -1.31
N THR A 99 -15.65 -5.24 -1.17
CA THR A 99 -15.87 -4.00 -1.92
C THR A 99 -16.24 -2.81 -1.03
N THR A 100 -16.62 -3.05 0.21
CA THR A 100 -17.30 -2.06 1.07
C THR A 100 -16.39 -0.96 1.60
N ALA A 101 -15.09 -1.23 1.74
CA ALA A 101 -14.13 -0.29 2.26
C ALA A 101 -13.35 0.49 1.17
N TYR A 102 -13.83 0.48 -0.08
CA TYR A 102 -13.17 1.11 -1.22
C TYR A 102 -14.08 2.15 -1.86
N ASP A 103 -13.52 3.33 -2.15
CA ASP A 103 -14.19 4.37 -2.94
C ASP A 103 -14.14 4.04 -4.44
N PHE A 104 -13.07 3.36 -4.87
CA PHE A 104 -12.89 2.91 -6.24
C PHE A 104 -12.12 1.60 -6.28
N ILE A 105 -12.48 0.69 -7.19
CA ILE A 105 -11.75 -0.55 -7.46
C ILE A 105 -11.42 -0.62 -8.95
N LEU A 106 -10.12 -0.67 -9.26
CA LEU A 106 -9.61 -0.95 -10.60
C LEU A 106 -9.58 -2.46 -10.84
N TYR A 107 -10.34 -2.96 -11.79
CA TYR A 107 -10.38 -4.38 -12.18
C TYR A 107 -9.36 -4.61 -13.29
N THR A 108 -8.20 -5.20 -12.96
CA THR A 108 -7.07 -5.32 -13.89
C THR A 108 -7.15 -6.52 -14.82
N GLY A 109 -7.75 -7.62 -14.37
CA GLY A 109 -7.73 -8.91 -15.07
C GLY A 109 -6.35 -9.60 -15.08
N LEU A 110 -5.36 -9.05 -14.35
CA LEU A 110 -3.97 -9.54 -14.37
C LEU A 110 -3.68 -10.63 -13.35
N HIS A 111 -4.71 -11.16 -12.68
CA HIS A 111 -4.56 -12.06 -11.53
C HIS A 111 -3.71 -11.45 -10.42
N TYR A 112 -3.27 -12.24 -9.43
CA TYR A 112 -2.53 -11.70 -8.28
C TYR A 112 -1.14 -11.18 -8.67
N VAL A 113 -0.33 -11.98 -9.33
CA VAL A 113 1.08 -11.66 -9.62
C VAL A 113 1.22 -10.45 -10.56
N GLY A 114 0.47 -10.43 -11.67
CA GLY A 114 0.54 -9.31 -12.61
C GLY A 114 -0.02 -8.02 -12.06
N ARG A 115 -1.01 -8.10 -11.17
CA ARG A 115 -1.61 -6.93 -10.52
C ARG A 115 -0.66 -6.31 -9.48
N ASP A 116 0.18 -7.10 -8.78
CA ASP A 116 1.09 -6.61 -7.74
C ASP A 116 2.08 -5.57 -8.30
N ALA A 117 2.63 -5.82 -9.49
CA ALA A 117 3.52 -4.86 -10.15
C ALA A 117 2.81 -3.53 -10.44
N LEU A 118 1.56 -3.57 -10.91
CA LEU A 118 0.76 -2.37 -11.14
C LEU A 118 0.46 -1.64 -9.83
N LEU A 119 0.11 -2.37 -8.77
CA LEU A 119 -0.19 -1.81 -7.45
C LEU A 119 1.03 -1.04 -6.90
N VAL A 120 2.19 -1.70 -6.88
CA VAL A 120 3.42 -1.12 -6.34
C VAL A 120 3.87 0.11 -7.14
N GLN A 121 3.91 0.01 -8.47
CA GLN A 121 4.36 1.11 -9.36
C GLN A 121 3.37 2.29 -9.42
N SER A 122 2.14 2.10 -8.94
CA SER A 122 1.15 3.18 -8.81
C SER A 122 1.16 3.83 -7.42
N SER A 123 2.14 3.50 -6.59
CA SER A 123 2.26 3.98 -5.21
C SER A 123 3.52 4.82 -5.03
N ASP A 124 3.43 5.85 -4.21
CA ASP A 124 4.58 6.68 -3.81
C ASP A 124 5.42 5.97 -2.74
N ALA A 125 4.80 5.07 -1.96
CA ALA A 125 5.47 4.20 -1.00
C ALA A 125 4.65 2.94 -0.71
N VAL A 126 5.31 1.89 -0.21
CA VAL A 126 4.69 0.63 0.23
C VAL A 126 4.90 0.45 1.73
N LEU A 127 3.83 0.24 2.48
CA LEU A 127 3.87 -0.13 3.90
C LEU A 127 3.52 -1.60 4.05
N SER A 128 4.47 -2.39 4.53
CA SER A 128 4.33 -3.83 4.73
C SER A 128 3.94 -4.15 6.16
N ILE A 129 2.84 -4.89 6.33
CA ILE A 129 2.29 -5.29 7.63
C ILE A 129 2.17 -6.81 7.67
N GLY A 130 2.99 -7.46 8.47
CA GLY A 130 3.05 -8.92 8.51
C GLY A 130 3.36 -9.50 7.13
N GLY A 131 2.67 -10.57 6.76
CA GLY A 131 2.74 -10.97 5.37
C GLY A 131 2.97 -12.45 5.11
N ARG A 132 2.90 -12.77 3.83
CA ARG A 132 3.16 -14.07 3.23
C ARG A 132 3.88 -13.88 1.89
N MET A 133 3.92 -14.91 1.03
CA MET A 133 4.64 -14.87 -0.25
C MET A 133 4.19 -13.73 -1.19
N GLY A 134 2.90 -13.32 -1.16
CA GLY A 134 2.44 -12.14 -1.90
C GLY A 134 3.11 -10.86 -1.40
N THR A 135 3.23 -10.70 -0.08
CA THR A 135 3.92 -9.55 0.53
C THR A 135 5.41 -9.53 0.20
N VAL A 136 6.06 -10.70 0.15
CA VAL A 136 7.47 -10.82 -0.32
C VAL A 136 7.58 -10.38 -1.79
N HIS A 137 6.62 -10.77 -2.63
CA HIS A 137 6.60 -10.38 -4.04
C HIS A 137 6.39 -8.86 -4.21
N GLU A 138 5.47 -8.27 -3.46
CA GLU A 138 5.24 -6.81 -3.45
C GLU A 138 6.46 -6.06 -2.91
N PHE A 139 7.11 -6.57 -1.83
CA PHE A 139 8.36 -6.02 -1.29
C PHE A 139 9.48 -6.04 -2.33
N ALA A 140 9.77 -7.19 -2.93
CA ALA A 140 10.81 -7.32 -3.96
C ALA A 140 10.52 -6.41 -5.17
N THR A 141 9.25 -6.32 -5.59
CA THR A 141 8.84 -5.42 -6.67
C THR A 141 9.09 -3.95 -6.31
N ALA A 142 8.84 -3.55 -5.07
CA ALA A 142 9.10 -2.18 -4.61
C ALA A 142 10.60 -1.86 -4.63
N ILE A 143 11.44 -2.77 -4.13
CA ILE A 143 12.89 -2.63 -4.15
C ILE A 143 13.41 -2.45 -5.59
N GLU A 144 13.03 -3.34 -6.51
CA GLU A 144 13.46 -3.30 -7.91
C GLU A 144 12.92 -2.07 -8.67
N SER A 145 11.79 -1.51 -8.21
CA SER A 145 11.17 -0.31 -8.80
C SER A 145 11.59 0.99 -8.12
N HIS A 146 12.49 0.94 -7.13
CA HIS A 146 12.93 2.09 -6.31
C HIS A 146 11.77 2.83 -5.63
N VAL A 147 10.71 2.10 -5.25
CA VAL A 147 9.61 2.63 -4.45
C VAL A 147 9.97 2.47 -2.97
N PRO A 148 9.95 3.53 -2.16
CA PRO A 148 10.24 3.46 -0.73
C PRO A 148 9.37 2.43 0.01
N VAL A 149 9.96 1.68 0.96
CA VAL A 149 9.27 0.66 1.72
C VAL A 149 9.37 0.92 3.22
N GLY A 150 8.24 0.94 3.90
CA GLY A 150 8.15 0.86 5.35
C GLY A 150 7.73 -0.54 5.80
N VAL A 151 8.43 -1.11 6.76
CA VAL A 151 8.12 -2.41 7.35
C VAL A 151 7.74 -2.24 8.80
N LEU A 152 6.52 -2.68 9.15
CA LEU A 152 6.03 -2.65 10.53
C LEU A 152 6.56 -3.87 11.29
N THR A 153 7.50 -3.65 12.22
CA THR A 153 8.27 -4.72 12.88
C THR A 153 7.49 -5.51 13.94
N GLU A 154 6.45 -4.93 14.53
CA GLU A 154 5.58 -5.61 15.51
C GLU A 154 4.56 -6.55 14.82
N ALA A 155 4.48 -6.52 13.50
CA ALA A 155 3.62 -7.41 12.73
C ALA A 155 4.38 -8.68 12.33
N GLY A 156 3.81 -9.85 12.61
CA GLY A 156 4.44 -11.14 12.35
C GLY A 156 4.54 -11.51 10.86
N GLY A 157 4.97 -12.74 10.60
CA GLY A 157 5.05 -13.32 9.26
C GLY A 157 6.31 -12.94 8.48
N THR A 158 6.23 -12.76 7.17
CA THR A 158 7.42 -12.56 6.33
C THR A 158 8.09 -11.19 6.49
N GLY A 159 7.43 -10.22 7.13
CA GLY A 159 8.02 -8.91 7.40
C GLY A 159 9.26 -8.98 8.30
N GLU A 160 9.30 -9.94 9.22
CA GLU A 160 10.45 -10.18 10.12
C GLU A 160 11.72 -10.60 9.36
N GLU A 161 11.59 -11.14 8.15
CA GLU A 161 12.70 -11.64 7.34
C GLU A 161 13.23 -10.64 6.30
N PHE A 162 12.59 -9.49 6.16
CA PHE A 162 12.97 -8.55 5.10
C PHE A 162 14.35 -7.93 5.29
N GLU A 163 14.78 -7.69 6.53
CA GLU A 163 16.14 -7.23 6.81
C GLU A 163 17.18 -8.29 6.39
N HIS A 164 16.93 -9.56 6.74
CA HIS A 164 17.78 -10.66 6.32
C HIS A 164 17.82 -10.84 4.80
N LEU A 165 16.68 -10.64 4.13
CA LEU A 165 16.59 -10.69 2.68
C LEU A 165 17.42 -9.58 2.01
N MET A 166 17.36 -8.36 2.53
CA MET A 166 18.17 -7.24 2.06
C MET A 166 19.66 -7.50 2.22
N LEU A 167 20.08 -8.05 3.37
CA LEU A 167 21.47 -8.45 3.62
C LEU A 167 21.93 -9.56 2.65
N ALA A 168 21.11 -10.59 2.47
CA ALA A 168 21.40 -11.71 1.56
C ALA A 168 21.48 -11.28 0.09
N ALA A 169 20.71 -10.27 -0.32
CA ALA A 169 20.74 -9.68 -1.65
C ALA A 169 21.92 -8.71 -1.87
N GLY A 170 22.73 -8.42 -0.84
CA GLY A 170 23.86 -7.49 -0.92
C GLY A 170 23.42 -6.02 -1.01
N LEU A 171 22.19 -5.71 -0.63
CA LEU A 171 21.63 -4.36 -0.63
C LEU A 171 21.91 -3.60 0.67
N CYS A 172 22.28 -4.34 1.73
CA CYS A 172 22.69 -3.79 3.02
C CYS A 172 23.98 -4.49 3.49
N HIS A 173 24.88 -3.75 4.14
CA HIS A 173 26.08 -4.24 4.79
C HIS A 173 26.20 -3.65 6.20
N ASP A 174 26.44 -4.48 7.20
CA ASP A 174 26.62 -4.07 8.61
C ASP A 174 25.48 -3.19 9.14
N GLY A 175 24.21 -3.48 8.74
CA GLY A 175 23.03 -2.72 9.13
C GLY A 175 22.84 -1.37 8.40
N VAL A 176 23.68 -1.08 7.41
CA VAL A 176 23.57 0.09 6.56
C VAL A 176 23.14 -0.36 5.16
N CYS A 177 21.96 0.04 4.73
CA CYS A 177 21.48 -0.17 3.37
C CYS A 177 22.11 0.83 2.41
N ASP A 178 22.39 0.42 1.17
CA ASP A 178 22.88 1.35 0.16
C ASP A 178 21.78 2.41 -0.07
N GLY A 179 22.10 3.69 -0.06
CA GLY A 179 21.14 4.78 -0.13
C GLY A 179 20.31 4.86 -1.43
N ARG A 180 20.28 3.78 -2.22
CA ARG A 180 19.45 3.65 -3.43
C ARG A 180 18.12 2.97 -3.16
N HIS A 181 18.00 2.24 -2.02
CA HIS A 181 16.79 1.53 -1.63
C HIS A 181 16.36 2.02 -0.25
N GLU A 182 15.29 2.79 -0.23
CA GLU A 182 14.77 3.38 1.00
C GLU A 182 13.86 2.38 1.70
N VAL A 183 14.42 1.62 2.65
CA VAL A 183 13.67 0.68 3.49
C VAL A 183 13.76 1.13 4.95
N LEU A 184 12.61 1.42 5.54
CA LEU A 184 12.48 1.86 6.93
C LEU A 184 11.77 0.80 7.76
N PHE A 185 12.26 0.60 8.98
CA PHE A 185 11.65 -0.31 9.96
C PHE A 185 11.19 0.50 11.16
N ASP A 186 9.97 0.27 11.63
CA ASP A 186 9.44 0.85 12.87
C ASP A 186 8.32 -0.04 13.42
N ALA A 187 8.12 -0.02 14.74
CA ALA A 187 7.04 -0.73 15.41
C ALA A 187 5.73 0.09 15.43
N ASP A 188 5.84 1.41 15.32
CA ASP A 188 4.73 2.35 15.44
C ASP A 188 4.22 2.76 14.05
N PRO A 189 2.93 2.52 13.73
CA PRO A 189 2.35 2.86 12.44
C PRO A 189 2.45 4.33 12.05
N GLU A 190 2.22 5.24 13.01
CA GLU A 190 2.25 6.68 12.76
C GLU A 190 3.68 7.16 12.48
N LYS A 191 4.65 6.76 13.30
CA LYS A 191 6.06 7.10 13.09
C LYS A 191 6.60 6.54 11.78
N LEU A 192 6.24 5.30 11.45
CA LEU A 192 6.66 4.68 10.20
C LEU A 192 6.13 5.49 9.00
N LEU A 193 4.86 5.90 9.06
CA LEU A 193 4.25 6.73 8.02
C LEU A 193 4.93 8.10 7.90
N GLU A 194 5.15 8.81 9.01
CA GLU A 194 5.82 10.11 9.01
C GLU A 194 7.21 10.05 8.40
N ARG A 195 7.98 9.01 8.75
CA ARG A 195 9.33 8.79 8.20
C ARG A 195 9.31 8.51 6.70
N ILE A 196 8.38 7.67 6.22
CA ILE A 196 8.21 7.37 4.80
C ILE A 196 7.76 8.62 4.02
N ALA A 197 6.83 9.38 4.58
CA ALA A 197 6.29 10.57 3.91
C ALA A 197 7.29 11.76 3.87
N SER A 198 8.40 11.65 4.60
CA SER A 198 9.47 12.66 4.63
C SER A 198 10.62 12.38 3.64
N LEU A 199 10.62 11.21 2.97
CA LEU A 199 11.59 10.86 1.94
C LEU A 199 11.31 11.61 0.63
#